data_34b3f426e029a7e7e0fa140ea985da93
#
_entry.id   34b3f426e029a7e7e0fa140ea985da93
#
_cell.length_a   1.000
_cell.length_b   1.000
_cell.length_c   1.000
_cell.angle_alpha   90.00
_cell.angle_beta   90.00
_cell.angle_gamma   90.00
#
_symmetry.space_group_name_H-M   'P 1'
#
loop_
_entity.id
_entity.type
_entity.pdbx_description
1 polymer ?
#
loop_
_entity_poly.entity_id
_entity_poly.type
_entity_poly.pdbx_seq_one_letter_code
_entity_poly.pdbx_strand_id
1 'polypeptide(L)'
;MGVNPKVEQRRKWLARGVLAATVAVVLVVGTLWWVSFRANEAYIAQVDQKVAPLGQSVQNLSSAQRDVLAVLPLLNAVKYLAGDAPGWAEGLGLYQGDMLEAESASVYRKLLIAVFAPRLLTRVEEQLHSGGNSDFLYEGLKAYLMLADNEHYDPQFIKAWIALDWDRSLPRDLPPEQRAALGEHLQALFERRPPNARLDERLNRRLAPATAATAGGATGL
;
A
#
# COMPACT_ATOMS: atom_id res chain seq x y z
N MET A 1 -3.45 -76.41 -22.32
CA MET A 1 -2.51 -75.51 -21.68
C MET A 1 -3.15 -75.04 -20.36
N GLY A 2 -2.73 -75.58 -19.20
CA GLY A 2 -3.33 -75.26 -17.90
C GLY A 2 -2.75 -73.97 -17.34
N VAL A 3 -3.61 -72.98 -17.13
CA VAL A 3 -3.24 -71.74 -16.48
C VAL A 3 -2.94 -72.05 -15.02
N ASN A 4 -1.72 -71.68 -14.56
CA ASN A 4 -1.28 -72.01 -13.24
C ASN A 4 -2.08 -71.16 -12.21
N PRO A 5 -2.92 -71.72 -11.34
CA PRO A 5 -3.87 -71.02 -10.48
C PRO A 5 -3.17 -70.04 -9.47
N LYS A 6 -1.93 -70.32 -9.11
CA LYS A 6 -1.12 -69.45 -8.23
C LYS A 6 -0.74 -68.11 -8.89
N VAL A 7 -0.50 -68.11 -10.20
CA VAL A 7 -0.17 -66.92 -10.97
C VAL A 7 -1.38 -66.01 -11.12
N GLU A 8 -2.55 -66.60 -11.33
CA GLU A 8 -3.81 -65.88 -11.47
C GLU A 8 -4.25 -65.21 -10.13
N GLN A 9 -4.07 -65.97 -9.06
CA GLN A 9 -4.34 -65.45 -7.69
C GLN A 9 -3.42 -64.30 -7.33
N ARG A 10 -2.12 -64.39 -7.63
CA ARG A 10 -1.13 -63.30 -7.40
C ARG A 10 -1.46 -62.07 -8.24
N ARG A 11 -1.92 -62.25 -9.47
CA ARG A 11 -2.32 -61.15 -10.35
C ARG A 11 -3.57 -60.42 -9.83
N LYS A 12 -4.55 -61.16 -9.28
CA LYS A 12 -5.75 -60.58 -8.65
C LYS A 12 -5.40 -59.79 -7.36
N TRP A 13 -4.46 -60.29 -6.55
CA TRP A 13 -3.99 -59.59 -5.35
C TRP A 13 -3.22 -58.34 -5.70
N LEU A 14 -2.34 -58.36 -6.70
CA LEU A 14 -1.63 -57.18 -7.19
C LEU A 14 -2.61 -56.14 -7.77
N ALA A 15 -3.58 -56.55 -8.56
CA ALA A 15 -4.58 -55.62 -9.11
C ALA A 15 -5.42 -54.96 -8.02
N ARG A 16 -5.82 -55.73 -6.97
CA ARG A 16 -6.52 -55.14 -5.79
C ARG A 16 -5.64 -54.21 -4.99
N GLY A 17 -4.36 -54.55 -4.82
CA GLY A 17 -3.38 -53.70 -4.11
C GLY A 17 -3.15 -52.37 -4.85
N VAL A 18 -2.98 -52.39 -6.17
CA VAL A 18 -2.86 -51.21 -7.00
C VAL A 18 -4.12 -50.34 -6.93
N LEU A 19 -5.31 -50.98 -7.06
CA LEU A 19 -6.58 -50.25 -6.94
C LEU A 19 -6.72 -49.55 -5.56
N ALA A 20 -6.41 -50.28 -4.48
CA ALA A 20 -6.47 -49.72 -3.12
C ALA A 20 -5.48 -48.57 -2.93
N ALA A 21 -4.25 -48.69 -3.46
CA ALA A 21 -3.26 -47.61 -3.45
C ALA A 21 -3.71 -46.38 -4.23
N THR A 22 -4.29 -46.60 -5.44
CA THR A 22 -4.81 -45.48 -6.23
C THR A 22 -5.96 -44.75 -5.51
N VAL A 23 -6.90 -45.48 -4.92
CA VAL A 23 -8.00 -44.93 -4.13
C VAL A 23 -7.44 -44.13 -2.92
N ALA A 24 -6.46 -44.68 -2.23
CA ALA A 24 -5.82 -43.98 -1.10
C ALA A 24 -5.15 -42.68 -1.54
N VAL A 25 -4.41 -42.67 -2.64
CA VAL A 25 -3.79 -41.47 -3.20
C VAL A 25 -4.85 -40.43 -3.59
N VAL A 26 -5.93 -40.84 -4.27
CA VAL A 26 -7.02 -39.92 -4.64
C VAL A 26 -7.69 -39.30 -3.40
N LEU A 27 -7.91 -40.10 -2.35
CA LEU A 27 -8.49 -39.61 -1.11
C LEU A 27 -7.55 -38.60 -0.40
N VAL A 28 -6.24 -38.87 -0.35
CA VAL A 28 -5.25 -37.96 0.24
C VAL A 28 -5.20 -36.65 -0.56
N VAL A 29 -5.08 -36.73 -1.88
CA VAL A 29 -5.06 -35.53 -2.74
C VAL A 29 -6.36 -34.75 -2.62
N GLY A 30 -7.51 -35.43 -2.64
CA GLY A 30 -8.82 -34.80 -2.47
C GLY A 30 -8.98 -34.10 -1.10
N THR A 31 -8.47 -34.75 -0.03
CA THR A 31 -8.50 -34.15 1.32
C THR A 31 -7.59 -32.91 1.41
N LEU A 32 -6.37 -32.99 0.89
CA LEU A 32 -5.45 -31.85 0.84
C LEU A 32 -6.04 -30.69 0.03
N TRP A 33 -6.66 -31.01 -1.09
CA TRP A 33 -7.33 -29.99 -1.92
C TRP A 33 -8.51 -29.35 -1.21
N TRP A 34 -9.32 -30.14 -0.49
CA TRP A 34 -10.44 -29.62 0.27
C TRP A 34 -10.00 -28.73 1.44
N VAL A 35 -8.94 -29.12 2.15
CA VAL A 35 -8.34 -28.29 3.23
C VAL A 35 -7.82 -26.97 2.64
N SER A 36 -7.08 -27.02 1.54
CA SER A 36 -6.56 -25.83 0.87
C SER A 36 -7.69 -24.91 0.37
N PHE A 37 -8.75 -25.47 -0.20
CA PHE A 37 -9.91 -24.71 -0.64
C PHE A 37 -10.60 -23.99 0.52
N ARG A 38 -10.84 -24.70 1.62
CA ARG A 38 -11.45 -24.11 2.84
C ARG A 38 -10.61 -23.00 3.47
N ALA A 39 -9.30 -23.19 3.51
CA ALA A 39 -8.37 -22.19 4.03
C ALA A 39 -8.38 -20.93 3.15
N ASN A 40 -8.38 -21.09 1.84
CA ASN A 40 -8.44 -19.98 0.89
C ASN A 40 -9.79 -19.22 0.97
N GLU A 41 -10.92 -19.94 1.12
CA GLU A 41 -12.25 -19.33 1.31
C GLU A 41 -12.32 -18.51 2.61
N ALA A 42 -11.76 -19.03 3.70
CA ALA A 42 -11.67 -18.34 4.98
C ALA A 42 -10.79 -17.07 4.87
N TYR A 43 -9.67 -17.14 4.16
CA TYR A 43 -8.78 -16.01 3.91
C TYR A 43 -9.48 -14.90 3.10
N ILE A 44 -10.17 -15.26 2.02
CA ILE A 44 -10.95 -14.30 1.21
C ILE A 44 -12.02 -13.61 2.06
N ALA A 45 -12.76 -14.37 2.88
CA ALA A 45 -13.78 -13.82 3.76
C ALA A 45 -13.18 -12.85 4.81
N GLN A 46 -12.00 -13.17 5.33
CA GLN A 46 -11.29 -12.28 6.27
C GLN A 46 -10.83 -10.98 5.60
N VAL A 47 -10.33 -11.06 4.38
CA VAL A 47 -9.95 -9.87 3.58
C VAL A 47 -11.19 -9.02 3.29
N ASP A 48 -12.29 -9.62 2.88
CA ASP A 48 -13.54 -8.90 2.59
C ASP A 48 -14.09 -8.16 3.83
N GLN A 49 -14.06 -8.80 5.00
CA GLN A 49 -14.41 -8.17 6.27
C GLN A 49 -13.50 -6.97 6.63
N LYS A 50 -12.23 -7.03 6.28
CA LYS A 50 -11.27 -5.92 6.49
C LYS A 50 -11.48 -4.78 5.47
N VAL A 51 -11.89 -5.11 4.25
CA VAL A 51 -12.07 -4.13 3.16
C VAL A 51 -13.42 -3.39 3.25
N ALA A 52 -14.49 -4.04 3.68
CA ALA A 52 -15.83 -3.45 3.75
C ALA A 52 -15.89 -2.10 4.49
N PRO A 53 -15.27 -1.92 5.68
CA PRO A 53 -15.26 -0.63 6.38
C PRO A 53 -14.40 0.44 5.70
N LEU A 54 -13.45 0.04 4.82
CA LEU A 54 -12.56 0.98 4.13
C LEU A 54 -13.30 1.82 3.10
N GLY A 55 -14.31 1.25 2.44
CA GLY A 55 -15.15 1.98 1.49
C GLY A 55 -15.88 3.18 2.13
N GLN A 56 -16.38 3.00 3.34
CA GLN A 56 -17.01 4.07 4.12
C GLN A 56 -15.96 5.10 4.59
N SER A 57 -14.78 4.64 4.99
CA SER A 57 -13.68 5.53 5.39
C SER A 57 -13.22 6.42 4.24
N VAL A 58 -13.14 5.89 3.01
CA VAL A 58 -12.80 6.68 1.81
C VAL A 58 -13.85 7.75 1.51
N GLN A 59 -15.15 7.44 1.65
CA GLN A 59 -16.21 8.42 1.45
C GLN A 59 -16.17 9.54 2.49
N ASN A 60 -15.83 9.23 3.73
CA ASN A 60 -15.70 10.20 4.82
C ASN A 60 -14.44 11.07 4.71
N LEU A 61 -13.42 10.63 3.98
CA LEU A 61 -12.18 11.39 3.78
C LEU A 61 -12.34 12.66 2.94
N SER A 62 -13.42 12.81 2.18
CA SER A 62 -13.68 14.01 1.37
C SER A 62 -13.87 15.28 2.20
N SER A 63 -14.36 15.14 3.44
CA SER A 63 -14.59 16.25 4.37
C SER A 63 -13.33 16.67 5.18
N ALA A 64 -12.35 15.79 5.32
CA ALA A 64 -11.12 15.99 6.10
C ALA A 64 -9.87 16.16 5.21
N GLN A 65 -9.98 16.89 4.11
CA GLN A 65 -8.95 16.98 3.05
C GLN A 65 -7.58 17.48 3.51
N ARG A 66 -7.46 18.06 4.71
CA ARG A 66 -6.22 18.66 5.23
C ARG A 66 -5.53 17.84 6.32
N ASP A 67 -6.26 17.00 7.03
CA ASP A 67 -5.72 16.26 8.17
C ASP A 67 -5.01 14.97 7.72
N VAL A 68 -3.72 14.92 8.01
CA VAL A 68 -2.86 13.75 7.75
C VAL A 68 -3.26 12.57 8.66
N LEU A 69 -3.74 12.85 9.89
CA LEU A 69 -4.16 11.83 10.83
C LEU A 69 -5.45 11.12 10.40
N ALA A 70 -6.34 11.84 9.71
CA ALA A 70 -7.61 11.29 9.24
C ALA A 70 -7.45 10.12 8.25
N VAL A 71 -6.31 10.05 7.54
CA VAL A 71 -6.03 8.97 6.58
C VAL A 71 -5.25 7.80 7.17
N LEU A 72 -4.71 7.96 8.37
CA LEU A 72 -3.87 6.96 9.01
C LEU A 72 -4.57 5.60 9.20
N PRO A 73 -5.83 5.53 9.68
CA PRO A 73 -6.54 4.25 9.81
C PRO A 73 -6.68 3.51 8.47
N LEU A 74 -6.98 4.25 7.40
CA LEU A 74 -7.10 3.69 6.06
C LEU A 74 -5.75 3.15 5.54
N LEU A 75 -4.68 3.92 5.69
CA LEU A 75 -3.34 3.50 5.25
C LEU A 75 -2.86 2.28 6.02
N ASN A 76 -3.06 2.25 7.34
CA ASN A 76 -2.74 1.09 8.17
C ASN A 76 -3.53 -0.14 7.73
N ALA A 77 -4.84 -0.01 7.54
CA ALA A 77 -5.69 -1.13 7.15
C ALA A 77 -5.25 -1.73 5.81
N VAL A 78 -4.95 -0.89 4.80
CA VAL A 78 -4.50 -1.38 3.49
C VAL A 78 -3.08 -1.93 3.54
N LYS A 79 -2.18 -1.35 4.33
CA LYS A 79 -0.83 -1.88 4.52
C LYS A 79 -0.85 -3.28 5.11
N TYR A 80 -1.73 -3.56 6.08
CA TYR A 80 -1.86 -4.85 6.75
C TYR A 80 -2.80 -5.85 6.06
N LEU A 81 -3.48 -5.46 4.97
CA LEU A 81 -4.29 -6.41 4.19
C LEU A 81 -3.47 -7.58 3.64
N ALA A 82 -2.20 -7.34 3.29
CA ALA A 82 -1.29 -8.36 2.78
C ALA A 82 -0.39 -8.99 3.86
N GLY A 83 -0.43 -8.48 5.10
CA GLY A 83 0.54 -8.85 6.13
C GLY A 83 0.27 -10.17 6.85
N ASP A 84 -0.93 -10.72 6.73
CA ASP A 84 -1.26 -12.05 7.23
C ASP A 84 -1.00 -13.07 6.12
N ALA A 85 0.30 -13.32 5.82
CA ALA A 85 0.67 -14.36 4.88
C ALA A 85 0.08 -15.70 5.33
N PRO A 86 -0.69 -16.36 4.49
CA PRO A 86 -1.30 -17.63 4.83
C PRO A 86 -0.24 -18.70 5.09
N GLY A 87 -0.58 -19.66 5.97
CA GLY A 87 0.30 -20.76 6.35
C GLY A 87 0.59 -21.70 5.18
N TRP A 88 1.48 -22.67 5.39
CA TRP A 88 1.89 -23.68 4.39
C TRP A 88 0.72 -24.46 3.74
N ALA A 89 -0.42 -24.54 4.43
CA ALA A 89 -1.60 -25.27 3.96
C ALA A 89 -2.27 -24.62 2.75
N GLU A 90 -2.14 -23.32 2.59
CA GLU A 90 -2.70 -22.54 1.50
C GLU A 90 -1.84 -22.63 0.22
N GLY A 91 -0.56 -23.02 0.37
CA GLY A 91 0.41 -23.13 -0.75
C GLY A 91 0.27 -24.36 -1.64
N LEU A 92 -0.70 -25.26 -1.43
CA LEU A 92 -0.86 -26.52 -2.17
C LEU A 92 -1.52 -26.37 -3.56
N GLY A 93 -1.20 -25.31 -4.29
CA GLY A 93 -1.54 -25.15 -5.71
C GLY A 93 -2.81 -24.34 -6.02
N LEU A 94 -3.53 -23.85 -5.01
CA LEU A 94 -4.66 -22.92 -5.15
C LEU A 94 -4.37 -21.56 -4.53
N TYR A 95 -3.18 -21.38 -3.97
CA TYR A 95 -2.77 -20.14 -3.31
C TYR A 95 -2.55 -19.02 -4.32
N GLN A 96 -3.32 -17.97 -4.21
CA GLN A 96 -3.19 -16.72 -4.99
C GLN A 96 -2.59 -15.58 -4.13
N GLY A 97 -1.93 -15.91 -3.04
CA GLY A 97 -1.42 -14.94 -2.08
C GLY A 97 -0.38 -14.00 -2.67
N ASP A 98 0.54 -14.51 -3.48
CA ASP A 98 1.55 -13.68 -4.15
C ASP A 98 0.89 -12.62 -5.07
N MET A 99 -0.21 -12.99 -5.73
CA MET A 99 -0.98 -12.08 -6.58
C MET A 99 -1.75 -11.07 -5.73
N LEU A 100 -2.33 -11.50 -4.62
CA LEU A 100 -3.05 -10.64 -3.67
C LEU A 100 -2.08 -9.68 -2.95
N GLU A 101 -0.90 -10.15 -2.59
CA GLU A 101 0.17 -9.33 -2.00
C GLU A 101 0.65 -8.26 -2.98
N ALA A 102 0.90 -8.62 -4.23
CA ALA A 102 1.28 -7.67 -5.28
C ALA A 102 0.18 -6.63 -5.55
N GLU A 103 -1.08 -7.05 -5.61
CA GLU A 103 -2.22 -6.16 -5.81
C GLU A 103 -2.45 -5.25 -4.60
N SER A 104 -2.36 -5.76 -3.38
CA SER A 104 -2.51 -4.94 -2.16
C SER A 104 -1.38 -3.93 -2.01
N ALA A 105 -0.13 -4.30 -2.32
CA ALA A 105 1.00 -3.38 -2.39
C ALA A 105 0.78 -2.29 -3.45
N SER A 106 0.19 -2.65 -4.61
CA SER A 106 -0.18 -1.70 -5.65
C SER A 106 -1.27 -0.73 -5.18
N VAL A 107 -2.31 -1.22 -4.50
CA VAL A 107 -3.39 -0.40 -3.93
C VAL A 107 -2.84 0.51 -2.84
N TYR A 108 -2.02 -0.01 -1.93
CA TYR A 108 -1.35 0.79 -0.90
C TYR A 108 -0.52 1.92 -1.51
N ARG A 109 0.28 1.63 -2.53
CA ARG A 109 1.06 2.63 -3.26
C ARG A 109 0.18 3.70 -3.90
N LYS A 110 -0.92 3.31 -4.55
CA LYS A 110 -1.89 4.24 -5.13
C LYS A 110 -2.50 5.15 -4.06
N LEU A 111 -2.83 4.62 -2.89
CA LEU A 111 -3.34 5.42 -1.76
C LEU A 111 -2.29 6.40 -1.22
N LEU A 112 -1.05 5.98 -1.06
CA LEU A 112 0.03 6.88 -0.67
C LEU A 112 0.15 8.07 -1.65
N ILE A 113 0.08 7.81 -2.94
CA ILE A 113 0.23 8.86 -3.97
C ILE A 113 -1.06 9.69 -4.12
N ALA A 114 -2.24 9.07 -4.10
CA ALA A 114 -3.49 9.76 -4.39
C ALA A 114 -4.10 10.46 -3.19
N VAL A 115 -3.83 9.96 -1.98
CA VAL A 115 -4.49 10.41 -0.75
C VAL A 115 -3.51 11.04 0.23
N PHE A 116 -2.38 10.38 0.51
CA PHE A 116 -1.43 10.84 1.52
C PHE A 116 -0.53 11.98 1.01
N ALA A 117 0.10 11.83 -0.16
CA ALA A 117 0.98 12.83 -0.73
C ALA A 117 0.34 14.21 -0.93
N PRO A 118 -0.92 14.34 -1.45
CA PRO A 118 -1.58 15.64 -1.57
C PRO A 118 -1.81 16.33 -0.22
N ARG A 119 -2.05 15.56 0.86
CA ARG A 119 -2.22 16.13 2.21
C ARG A 119 -0.91 16.62 2.77
N LEU A 120 0.17 15.86 2.59
CA LEU A 120 1.52 16.31 2.95
C LEU A 120 1.88 17.60 2.22
N LEU A 121 1.61 17.67 0.92
CA LEU A 121 1.88 18.86 0.13
C LEU A 121 1.08 20.08 0.61
N THR A 122 -0.23 19.91 0.83
CA THR A 122 -1.06 20.98 1.38
C THR A 122 -0.55 21.44 2.74
N ARG A 123 -0.08 20.50 3.58
CA ARG A 123 0.51 20.81 4.87
C ARG A 123 1.79 21.63 4.74
N VAL A 124 2.71 21.25 3.84
CA VAL A 124 3.92 22.02 3.55
C VAL A 124 3.56 23.43 3.08
N GLU A 125 2.61 23.56 2.16
CA GLU A 125 2.12 24.86 1.67
C GLU A 125 1.54 25.72 2.80
N GLU A 126 0.74 25.15 3.70
CA GLU A 126 0.21 25.84 4.89
C GLU A 126 1.31 26.36 5.81
N GLN A 127 2.34 25.55 6.04
CA GLN A 127 3.50 25.96 6.85
C GLN A 127 4.26 27.13 6.19
N LEU A 128 4.46 27.08 4.89
CA LEU A 128 5.11 28.17 4.16
C LEU A 128 4.33 29.49 4.21
N HIS A 129 3.00 29.42 4.37
CA HIS A 129 2.14 30.62 4.48
C HIS A 129 1.91 31.06 5.93
N SER A 130 2.16 30.23 6.93
CA SER A 130 1.81 30.51 8.33
C SER A 130 2.65 31.60 8.97
N GLY A 131 3.80 31.95 8.37
CA GLY A 131 4.81 32.78 8.98
C GLY A 131 5.50 32.06 10.16
N GLY A 132 6.68 32.44 10.52
CA GLY A 132 7.41 31.84 11.63
C GLY A 132 8.91 32.01 11.52
N ASN A 133 9.67 31.04 12.04
CA ASN A 133 11.12 31.06 11.96
C ASN A 133 11.57 31.02 10.49
N SER A 134 12.32 32.02 10.05
CA SER A 134 12.78 32.18 8.66
C SER A 134 13.60 31.00 8.16
N ASP A 135 14.43 30.40 9.02
CA ASP A 135 15.28 29.28 8.65
C ASP A 135 14.44 28.02 8.40
N PHE A 136 13.43 27.77 9.24
CA PHE A 136 12.50 26.67 9.05
C PHE A 136 11.67 26.81 7.78
N LEU A 137 11.21 28.02 7.47
CA LEU A 137 10.47 28.33 6.25
C LEU A 137 11.37 28.21 5.00
N TYR A 138 12.62 28.64 5.09
CA TYR A 138 13.58 28.48 4.00
C TYR A 138 13.85 27.00 3.67
N GLU A 139 14.11 26.19 4.70
CA GLU A 139 14.30 24.75 4.51
C GLU A 139 13.01 24.05 4.04
N GLY A 140 11.84 24.53 4.48
CA GLY A 140 10.54 24.07 3.97
C GLY A 140 10.32 24.38 2.49
N LEU A 141 10.66 25.61 2.07
CA LEU A 141 10.60 26.00 0.67
C LEU A 141 11.55 25.15 -0.19
N LYS A 142 12.76 24.90 0.32
CA LYS A 142 13.72 24.01 -0.34
C LYS A 142 13.18 22.59 -0.48
N ALA A 143 12.60 22.02 0.59
CA ALA A 143 11.94 20.70 0.54
C ALA A 143 10.79 20.68 -0.49
N TYR A 144 9.99 21.72 -0.52
CA TYR A 144 8.88 21.86 -1.47
C TYR A 144 9.36 21.92 -2.93
N LEU A 145 10.39 22.72 -3.22
CA LEU A 145 10.97 22.83 -4.56
C LEU A 145 11.64 21.53 -4.99
N MET A 146 12.31 20.81 -4.09
CA MET A 146 12.91 19.50 -4.36
C MET A 146 11.88 18.43 -4.77
N LEU A 147 10.62 18.55 -4.34
CA LEU A 147 9.55 17.64 -4.76
C LEU A 147 9.25 17.78 -6.26
N ALA A 148 9.40 18.98 -6.82
CA ALA A 148 9.18 19.27 -8.24
C ALA A 148 10.45 19.09 -9.10
N ASP A 149 11.63 19.29 -8.51
CA ASP A 149 12.91 19.25 -9.22
C ASP A 149 13.47 17.83 -9.31
N ASN A 150 13.77 17.39 -10.54
CA ASN A 150 14.35 16.08 -10.80
C ASN A 150 15.83 16.00 -10.47
N GLU A 151 16.57 17.10 -10.65
CA GLU A 151 18.02 17.12 -10.50
C GLU A 151 18.43 17.22 -9.02
N HIS A 152 17.65 17.94 -8.22
CA HIS A 152 17.96 18.21 -6.82
C HIS A 152 17.06 17.42 -5.84
N TYR A 153 16.41 16.34 -6.30
CA TYR A 153 15.54 15.53 -5.45
C TYR A 153 16.30 14.78 -4.36
N ASP A 154 16.12 15.19 -3.11
CA ASP A 154 16.66 14.53 -1.92
C ASP A 154 15.53 14.04 -1.00
N PRO A 155 15.16 12.74 -1.07
CA PRO A 155 14.09 12.19 -0.25
C PRO A 155 14.43 12.17 1.24
N GLN A 156 15.69 12.13 1.63
CA GLN A 156 16.08 12.13 3.04
C GLN A 156 15.88 13.51 3.65
N PHE A 157 16.28 14.56 2.93
CA PHE A 157 16.05 15.92 3.34
C PHE A 157 14.55 16.24 3.48
N ILE A 158 13.75 15.87 2.48
CA ILE A 158 12.30 16.08 2.48
C ILE A 158 11.64 15.38 3.68
N LYS A 159 11.97 14.11 3.91
CA LYS A 159 11.45 13.35 5.05
C LYS A 159 11.85 13.95 6.39
N ALA A 160 13.11 14.36 6.53
CA ALA A 160 13.60 14.97 7.75
C ALA A 160 12.87 16.29 8.08
N TRP A 161 12.64 17.12 7.08
CA TRP A 161 11.89 18.36 7.27
C TRP A 161 10.41 18.08 7.64
N ILE A 162 9.74 17.12 6.98
CA ILE A 162 8.37 16.74 7.33
C ILE A 162 8.28 16.18 8.75
N ALA A 163 9.24 15.35 9.16
CA ALA A 163 9.30 14.83 10.53
C ALA A 163 9.46 15.95 11.55
N LEU A 164 10.31 16.95 11.27
CA LEU A 164 10.49 18.13 12.12
C LEU A 164 9.22 18.98 12.20
N ASP A 165 8.48 19.14 11.09
CA ASP A 165 7.16 19.81 11.11
C ASP A 165 6.18 19.04 12.00
N TRP A 166 6.12 17.74 11.90
CA TRP A 166 5.25 16.89 12.71
C TRP A 166 5.56 16.97 14.20
N ASP A 167 6.83 17.02 14.58
CA ASP A 167 7.22 17.18 15.99
C ASP A 167 6.73 18.50 16.59
N ARG A 168 6.55 19.53 15.77
CA ARG A 168 6.07 20.85 16.18
C ARG A 168 4.55 20.98 16.13
N SER A 169 3.91 20.29 15.21
CA SER A 169 2.52 20.55 14.81
C SER A 169 1.52 19.45 15.18
N LEU A 170 1.97 18.20 15.33
CA LEU A 170 1.07 17.12 15.75
C LEU A 170 0.70 17.26 17.23
N PRO A 171 -0.50 16.80 17.62
CA PRO A 171 -0.91 16.77 19.01
C PRO A 171 0.11 16.07 19.90
N ARG A 172 0.40 16.64 21.07
CA ARG A 172 1.37 16.07 22.00
C ARG A 172 0.91 14.77 22.64
N ASP A 173 -0.39 14.57 22.72
CA ASP A 173 -1.09 13.39 23.22
C ASP A 173 -1.29 12.30 22.15
N LEU A 174 -0.75 12.51 20.92
CA LEU A 174 -0.81 11.50 19.85
C LEU A 174 -0.07 10.23 20.30
N PRO A 175 -0.74 9.05 20.29
CA PRO A 175 -0.12 7.78 20.65
C PRO A 175 1.18 7.51 19.87
N PRO A 176 2.22 6.99 20.54
CA PRO A 176 3.50 6.70 19.90
C PRO A 176 3.38 5.78 18.68
N GLU A 177 2.43 4.83 18.72
CA GLU A 177 2.18 3.89 17.63
C GLU A 177 1.65 4.60 16.38
N GLN A 178 0.78 5.59 16.55
CA GLN A 178 0.26 6.39 15.45
C GLN A 178 1.33 7.28 14.84
N ARG A 179 2.20 7.86 15.68
CA ARG A 179 3.35 8.65 15.22
C ARG A 179 4.35 7.78 14.45
N ALA A 180 4.64 6.58 14.94
CA ALA A 180 5.49 5.61 14.26
C ALA A 180 4.89 5.19 12.90
N ALA A 181 3.59 4.88 12.87
CA ALA A 181 2.89 4.50 11.64
C ALA A 181 2.92 5.62 10.58
N LEU A 182 2.76 6.89 10.99
CA LEU A 182 2.94 8.02 10.06
C LEU A 182 4.35 8.06 9.46
N GLY A 183 5.38 7.83 10.28
CA GLY A 183 6.77 7.74 9.84
C GLY A 183 6.99 6.62 8.83
N GLU A 184 6.40 5.45 9.07
CA GLU A 184 6.46 4.30 8.14
C GLU A 184 5.77 4.60 6.81
N HIS A 185 4.59 5.24 6.80
CA HIS A 185 3.92 5.65 5.57
C HIS A 185 4.70 6.72 4.81
N LEU A 186 5.33 7.64 5.54
CA LEU A 186 6.23 8.64 4.95
C LEU A 186 7.43 7.97 4.30
N GLN A 187 8.05 7.01 4.98
CA GLN A 187 9.15 6.22 4.42
C GLN A 187 8.72 5.47 3.16
N ALA A 188 7.59 4.76 3.22
CA ALA A 188 7.05 4.01 2.09
C ALA A 188 6.68 4.89 0.88
N LEU A 189 6.18 6.11 1.12
CA LEU A 189 5.89 7.07 0.04
C LEU A 189 7.16 7.42 -0.75
N PHE A 190 8.28 7.61 -0.04
CA PHE A 190 9.57 8.04 -0.62
C PHE A 190 10.53 6.91 -0.96
N GLU A 191 10.19 5.63 -0.75
CA GLU A 191 10.97 4.48 -1.23
C GLU A 191 11.13 4.47 -2.76
N ARG A 192 10.08 4.89 -3.45
CA ARG A 192 10.11 5.14 -4.89
C ARG A 192 9.64 6.57 -5.09
N ARG A 193 10.34 7.31 -5.92
CA ARG A 193 9.94 8.68 -6.23
C ARG A 193 8.45 8.76 -6.56
N PRO A 194 7.67 9.62 -5.86
CA PRO A 194 6.27 9.84 -6.24
C PRO A 194 6.22 10.46 -7.66
N PRO A 195 5.24 10.09 -8.49
CA PRO A 195 5.12 10.66 -9.83
C PRO A 195 4.86 12.18 -9.76
N ASN A 196 5.70 12.96 -10.43
CA ASN A 196 5.70 14.41 -10.39
C ASN A 196 4.45 15.06 -11.03
N ALA A 197 3.74 14.36 -11.90
CA ALA A 197 2.72 14.93 -12.79
C ALA A 197 1.62 15.76 -12.08
N ARG A 198 1.28 15.45 -10.82
CA ARG A 198 0.31 16.23 -10.05
C ARG A 198 0.93 17.38 -9.23
N LEU A 199 2.21 17.23 -8.89
CA LEU A 199 3.00 18.27 -8.24
C LEU A 199 3.31 19.38 -9.24
N ASP A 200 3.76 19.01 -10.45
CA ASP A 200 4.05 19.93 -11.54
C ASP A 200 2.81 20.72 -11.97
N GLU A 201 1.65 20.07 -12.05
CA GLU A 201 0.40 20.76 -12.41
C GLU A 201 -0.08 21.75 -11.35
N ARG A 202 0.08 21.42 -10.05
CA ARG A 202 -0.24 22.35 -8.95
C ARG A 202 0.74 23.50 -8.86
N LEU A 203 2.03 23.24 -8.97
CA LEU A 203 3.09 24.25 -9.02
C LEU A 203 2.91 25.18 -10.22
N ASN A 204 2.72 24.65 -11.42
CA ASN A 204 2.48 25.42 -12.63
C ASN A 204 1.20 26.27 -12.52
N ARG A 205 0.14 25.75 -11.95
CA ARG A 205 -1.12 26.50 -11.76
C ARG A 205 -0.96 27.64 -10.76
N ARG A 206 -0.07 27.54 -9.77
CA ARG A 206 0.19 28.61 -8.81
C ARG A 206 1.26 29.60 -9.24
N LEU A 207 2.22 29.18 -10.06
CA LEU A 207 3.27 30.06 -10.60
C LEU A 207 2.80 30.82 -11.85
N ALA A 208 1.82 30.30 -12.59
CA ALA A 208 1.27 30.96 -13.78
C ALA A 208 0.74 32.41 -13.57
N PRO A 209 0.06 32.77 -12.45
CA PRO A 209 -0.38 34.16 -12.26
C PRO A 209 0.77 35.14 -11.95
N ALA A 210 1.89 34.69 -11.42
CA ALA A 210 3.03 35.55 -11.11
C ALA A 210 3.79 36.01 -12.37
N THR A 211 3.87 35.17 -13.39
CA THR A 211 4.52 35.50 -14.66
C THR A 211 3.64 36.36 -15.60
N ALA A 212 2.31 36.22 -15.48
CA ALA A 212 1.39 37.06 -16.26
C ALA A 212 1.36 38.53 -15.79
N ALA A 213 1.56 38.78 -14.50
CA ALA A 213 1.58 40.12 -13.93
C ALA A 213 2.85 40.91 -14.29
N THR A 214 3.97 40.22 -14.53
CA THR A 214 5.23 40.89 -14.97
C THR A 214 5.33 41.16 -16.47
N ALA A 215 4.59 40.42 -17.30
CA ALA A 215 4.58 40.64 -18.74
C ALA A 215 3.64 41.77 -19.22
N GLY A 216 2.66 42.17 -18.39
CA GLY A 216 1.71 43.24 -18.70
C GLY A 216 2.19 44.68 -18.41
N GLY A 217 3.37 44.88 -17.81
CA GLY A 217 3.89 46.16 -17.40
C GLY A 217 4.88 46.86 -18.36
N ALA A 218 5.20 46.26 -19.51
CA ALA A 218 6.26 46.75 -20.42
C ALA A 218 5.78 47.32 -21.77
N THR A 219 4.50 47.62 -21.92
CA THR A 219 3.99 48.27 -23.15
C THR A 219 3.15 49.49 -22.78
N GLY A 220 3.83 50.57 -22.46
CA GLY A 220 3.20 51.87 -22.23
C GLY A 220 4.21 52.99 -22.05
N LEU A 221 4.92 53.36 -23.09
CA LEU A 221 5.48 54.69 -23.35
C LEU A 221 5.58 54.86 -24.86
#